data_2245c8be27ad1ea95caa08f48063a229
#
_entry.id   2245c8be27ad1ea95caa08f48063a229
#
_cell.length_a   1.000
_cell.length_b   1.000
_cell.length_c   1.000
_cell.angle_alpha   90.00
_cell.angle_beta   90.00
_cell.angle_gamma   90.00
#
_symmetry.space_group_name_H-M   'P 1'
#
loop_
_entity.id
_entity.type
_entity.pdbx_description
1 polymer ?
#
loop_
_entity_poly.entity_id
_entity_poly.type
_entity_poly.pdbx_seq_one_letter_code
_entity_poly.pdbx_strand_id
1 'polypeptide(L)'
;VPAEGGFYPGALGMAALFGLLVTLAFALLPLGRARDVPATALFREMGFEGRGFPRPLYVAAALGIALFLAVLAILFSDDRRIASIFVGATILAFLVLRVVGALVQWAAKKSPRVGSTVLRLAIGNIHRPGALTPSVVLSLGLGLTLLVTLALIDGNLRRQISGSLPERAPNFFFVDIQSSDVDAFSALVGKEAPQGTLVKVPMLRGRVMALNGVDVDKVKVPAEGAWVLRGDRGLTYEARLPKNATLTEGTWWPDNYAGEPLVSFSAEEGKEIGLKLGDTITVNVLGRNVTAKIANFRQVEWETMGINFVMVFSPSTFAGAPHSWLATLTEKGASGADDARLLNAVTRAFPAVTTVRVKDALDIVNRLVAQLGTAIRAAAGVALIASVLVLAGALAAGNRARIHDAVVLKTLGATRKTLIAAFSLEYMLIGLATAIFALAAGGVAAWFVVARIMTLPSHFMPDVAVATIVFALVVTVGIGLAGTWRVLGHKAAPVLRNL
;
A
#
# COMPACT_ATOMS: atom_id res chain seq x y z
N VAL A 1 -15.99 0.90 -14.50
CA VAL A 1 -17.18 0.36 -13.82
C VAL A 1 -17.66 1.44 -12.88
N PRO A 2 -18.89 2.01 -13.04
CA PRO A 2 -19.43 2.92 -12.06
C PRO A 2 -19.51 2.16 -10.73
N ALA A 3 -18.99 2.77 -9.65
CA ALA A 3 -19.17 2.26 -8.30
C ALA A 3 -20.64 2.46 -7.94
N GLU A 4 -21.48 1.52 -8.29
CA GLU A 4 -22.85 1.48 -7.81
C GLU A 4 -22.79 1.19 -6.32
N GLY A 5 -23.27 2.16 -5.52
CA GLY A 5 -23.43 1.99 -4.08
C GLY A 5 -24.51 0.94 -3.82
N GLY A 6 -24.15 -0.33 -3.91
CA GLY A 6 -25.04 -1.44 -3.64
C GLY A 6 -25.06 -1.77 -2.14
N PHE A 7 -26.22 -2.22 -1.65
CA PHE A 7 -26.35 -2.80 -0.33
C PHE A 7 -25.87 -4.25 -0.39
N TYR A 8 -24.72 -4.54 0.27
CA TYR A 8 -24.10 -5.87 0.30
C TYR A 8 -24.34 -6.56 1.67
N PRO A 9 -25.45 -7.28 1.86
CA PRO A 9 -25.83 -7.82 3.17
C PRO A 9 -24.81 -8.81 3.72
N GLY A 10 -24.14 -9.58 2.84
CA GLY A 10 -23.08 -10.51 3.25
C GLY A 10 -21.87 -9.81 3.86
N ALA A 11 -21.36 -8.76 3.21
CA ALA A 11 -20.23 -7.97 3.71
C ALA A 11 -20.59 -7.26 5.03
N LEU A 12 -21.79 -6.68 5.10
CA LEU A 12 -22.29 -6.03 6.32
C LEU A 12 -22.50 -7.03 7.47
N GLY A 13 -23.01 -8.22 7.19
CA GLY A 13 -23.16 -9.29 8.16
C GLY A 13 -21.81 -9.76 8.71
N MET A 14 -20.82 -9.92 7.85
CA MET A 14 -19.44 -10.24 8.26
C MET A 14 -18.83 -9.13 9.11
N ALA A 15 -18.95 -7.88 8.71
CA ALA A 15 -18.45 -6.74 9.48
C ALA A 15 -19.12 -6.67 10.87
N ALA A 16 -20.42 -6.89 10.95
CA ALA A 16 -21.16 -6.94 12.21
C ALA A 16 -20.70 -8.11 13.10
N LEU A 17 -20.49 -9.31 12.53
CA LEU A 17 -19.97 -10.48 13.23
C LEU A 17 -18.57 -10.21 13.81
N PHE A 18 -17.65 -9.68 13.00
CA PHE A 18 -16.31 -9.30 13.45
C PHE A 18 -16.37 -8.26 14.57
N GLY A 19 -17.17 -7.21 14.40
CA GLY A 19 -17.35 -6.16 15.42
C GLY A 19 -17.88 -6.71 16.74
N LEU A 20 -18.88 -7.61 16.71
CA LEU A 20 -19.45 -8.23 17.88
C LEU A 20 -18.45 -9.15 18.59
N LEU A 21 -17.73 -9.99 17.86
CA LEU A 21 -16.72 -10.89 18.41
C LEU A 21 -15.54 -10.12 19.04
N VAL A 22 -15.06 -9.05 18.39
CA VAL A 22 -14.03 -8.17 18.93
C VAL A 22 -14.51 -7.53 20.23
N THR A 23 -15.72 -6.96 20.23
CA THR A 23 -16.32 -6.35 21.43
C THR A 23 -16.44 -7.35 22.58
N LEU A 24 -16.90 -8.57 22.29
CA LEU A 24 -17.02 -9.64 23.27
C LEU A 24 -15.64 -10.04 23.84
N ALA A 25 -14.63 -10.22 22.99
CA ALA A 25 -13.27 -10.56 23.42
C ALA A 25 -12.70 -9.54 24.40
N PHE A 26 -12.88 -8.24 24.11
CA PHE A 26 -12.42 -7.17 24.98
C PHE A 26 -13.27 -6.97 26.22
N ALA A 27 -14.58 -7.23 26.18
CA ALA A 27 -15.48 -7.09 27.33
C ALA A 27 -15.29 -8.20 28.37
N LEU A 28 -14.89 -9.40 27.98
CA LEU A 28 -14.74 -10.54 28.89
C LEU A 28 -13.70 -10.31 29.99
N LEU A 29 -12.59 -9.66 29.71
CA LEU A 29 -11.53 -9.41 30.68
C LEU A 29 -11.96 -8.44 31.80
N PRO A 30 -12.56 -7.25 31.51
CA PRO A 30 -13.11 -6.37 32.54
C PRO A 30 -14.26 -7.01 33.31
N LEU A 31 -15.17 -7.74 32.65
CA LEU A 31 -16.27 -8.43 33.30
C LEU A 31 -15.78 -9.52 34.26
N GLY A 32 -14.77 -10.29 33.86
CA GLY A 32 -14.14 -11.29 34.74
C GLY A 32 -13.53 -10.66 36.00
N ARG A 33 -12.93 -9.49 35.88
CA ARG A 33 -12.41 -8.74 37.03
C ARG A 33 -13.52 -8.18 37.92
N ALA A 34 -14.58 -7.62 37.31
CA ALA A 34 -15.70 -7.05 38.05
C ALA A 34 -16.43 -8.09 38.92
N ARG A 35 -16.53 -9.34 38.45
CA ARG A 35 -17.15 -10.44 39.19
C ARG A 35 -16.40 -10.80 40.49
N ASP A 36 -15.08 -10.68 40.49
CA ASP A 36 -14.23 -11.05 41.61
C ASP A 36 -14.06 -9.93 42.65
N VAL A 37 -14.70 -8.77 42.44
CA VAL A 37 -14.73 -7.65 43.39
C VAL A 37 -15.73 -7.95 44.50
N PRO A 38 -15.31 -8.15 45.77
CA PRO A 38 -16.23 -8.42 46.86
C PRO A 38 -17.10 -7.19 47.16
N ALA A 39 -18.36 -7.41 47.54
CA ALA A 39 -19.31 -6.33 47.85
C ALA A 39 -18.77 -5.37 48.97
N THR A 40 -17.95 -5.92 49.85
CA THR A 40 -17.27 -5.12 50.92
C THR A 40 -16.26 -4.09 50.37
N ALA A 41 -15.78 -4.22 49.15
CA ALA A 41 -14.92 -3.24 48.51
C ALA A 41 -15.65 -1.94 48.19
N LEU A 42 -16.99 -1.95 48.05
CA LEU A 42 -17.82 -0.76 47.87
C LEU A 42 -17.84 0.15 49.12
N PHE A 43 -17.57 -0.41 50.30
CA PHE A 43 -17.54 0.33 51.56
C PHE A 43 -16.14 0.76 51.99
N ARG A 44 -15.10 0.38 51.25
CA ARG A 44 -13.72 0.82 51.43
C ARG A 44 -13.38 1.85 50.36
N GLU A 45 -13.50 3.13 50.71
CA GLU A 45 -13.28 4.23 49.75
C GLU A 45 -11.84 4.37 49.23
N MET A 46 -10.88 3.66 49.80
CA MET A 46 -9.48 3.70 49.37
C MET A 46 -8.91 2.31 49.12
N GLY A 47 -8.47 2.08 47.88
CA GLY A 47 -7.37 1.20 47.61
C GLY A 47 -7.66 -0.23 47.20
N PHE A 48 -8.88 -0.63 46.79
CA PHE A 48 -9.07 -1.89 46.07
C PHE A 48 -8.85 -1.69 44.57
N GLU A 49 -7.61 -1.38 44.18
CA GLU A 49 -7.16 -1.73 42.86
C GLU A 49 -7.14 -3.28 42.82
N GLY A 50 -8.14 -3.88 42.20
CA GLY A 50 -8.14 -5.31 41.92
C GLY A 50 -6.96 -5.69 41.03
N ARG A 51 -5.78 -5.84 41.64
CA ARG A 51 -4.52 -6.21 40.97
C ARG A 51 -4.49 -7.69 40.55
N GLY A 52 -5.59 -8.42 40.72
CA GLY A 52 -5.69 -9.83 40.31
C GLY A 52 -5.88 -9.98 38.80
N PHE A 53 -5.19 -10.95 38.22
CA PHE A 53 -5.56 -11.47 36.91
C PHE A 53 -7.00 -12.03 37.00
N PRO A 54 -7.86 -11.79 35.98
CA PRO A 54 -9.18 -12.40 35.95
C PRO A 54 -9.04 -13.93 35.95
N ARG A 55 -10.07 -14.64 36.42
CA ARG A 55 -10.06 -16.10 36.44
C ARG A 55 -9.64 -16.68 35.09
N PRO A 56 -8.87 -17.77 35.08
CA PRO A 56 -8.30 -18.33 33.84
C PRO A 56 -9.36 -18.65 32.78
N LEU A 57 -10.60 -18.92 33.20
CA LEU A 57 -11.72 -19.16 32.29
C LEU A 57 -12.03 -17.94 31.39
N TYR A 58 -12.03 -16.72 31.94
CA TYR A 58 -12.29 -15.50 31.15
C TYR A 58 -11.13 -15.18 30.20
N VAL A 59 -9.90 -15.45 30.64
CA VAL A 59 -8.72 -15.30 29.79
C VAL A 59 -8.75 -16.33 28.65
N ALA A 60 -9.06 -17.59 28.96
CA ALA A 60 -9.17 -18.65 27.96
C ALA A 60 -10.32 -18.37 26.95
N ALA A 61 -11.46 -17.87 27.42
CA ALA A 61 -12.58 -17.49 26.55
C ALA A 61 -12.19 -16.32 25.62
N ALA A 62 -11.54 -15.26 26.15
CA ALA A 62 -11.08 -14.14 25.32
C ALA A 62 -10.04 -14.56 24.29
N LEU A 63 -9.08 -15.42 24.66
CA LEU A 63 -8.09 -15.99 23.74
C LEU A 63 -8.75 -16.91 22.70
N GLY A 64 -9.74 -17.71 23.10
CA GLY A 64 -10.51 -18.55 22.18
C GLY A 64 -11.25 -17.75 21.11
N ILE A 65 -11.88 -16.64 21.51
CA ILE A 65 -12.56 -15.73 20.58
C ILE A 65 -11.53 -15.04 19.66
N ALA A 66 -10.39 -14.60 20.19
CA ALA A 66 -9.33 -13.98 19.38
C ALA A 66 -8.76 -14.97 18.34
N LEU A 67 -8.55 -16.24 18.74
CA LEU A 67 -8.12 -17.30 17.82
C LEU A 67 -9.20 -17.59 16.77
N PHE A 68 -10.47 -17.65 17.16
CA PHE A 68 -11.59 -17.85 16.25
C PHE A 68 -11.69 -16.72 15.23
N LEU A 69 -11.52 -15.47 15.66
CA LEU A 69 -11.43 -14.30 14.76
C LEU A 69 -10.28 -14.41 13.76
N ALA A 70 -9.10 -14.81 14.22
CA ALA A 70 -7.94 -15.02 13.36
C ALA A 70 -8.19 -16.10 12.29
N VAL A 71 -8.78 -17.22 12.70
CA VAL A 71 -9.16 -18.31 11.79
C VAL A 71 -10.22 -17.85 10.78
N LEU A 72 -11.26 -17.16 11.24
CA LEU A 72 -12.27 -16.59 10.34
C LEU A 72 -11.65 -15.63 9.31
N ALA A 73 -10.78 -14.73 9.76
CA ALA A 73 -10.11 -13.77 8.87
C ALA A 73 -9.30 -14.48 7.76
N ILE A 74 -8.64 -15.61 8.10
CA ILE A 74 -7.87 -16.38 7.12
C ILE A 74 -8.77 -17.20 6.20
N LEU A 75 -9.84 -17.81 6.72
CA LEU A 75 -10.71 -18.69 5.94
C LEU A 75 -11.59 -17.91 4.94
N PHE A 76 -12.03 -16.71 5.31
CA PHE A 76 -12.87 -15.86 4.45
C PHE A 76 -12.09 -14.89 3.57
N SER A 77 -10.76 -14.93 3.60
CA SER A 77 -9.91 -14.16 2.69
C SER A 77 -9.70 -14.90 1.37
N ASP A 78 -9.73 -14.16 0.27
CA ASP A 78 -9.41 -14.67 -1.08
C ASP A 78 -7.96 -15.17 -1.15
N ASP A 79 -7.03 -14.47 -0.50
CA ASP A 79 -5.63 -14.87 -0.36
C ASP A 79 -5.29 -15.21 1.10
N ARG A 80 -5.30 -16.52 1.40
CA ARG A 80 -4.99 -17.04 2.74
C ARG A 80 -3.56 -16.74 3.19
N ARG A 81 -2.61 -16.62 2.25
CA ARG A 81 -1.22 -16.30 2.55
C ARG A 81 -1.09 -14.86 3.04
N ILE A 82 -1.69 -13.91 2.33
CA ILE A 82 -1.69 -12.49 2.73
C ILE A 82 -2.44 -12.32 4.05
N ALA A 83 -3.60 -12.98 4.22
CA ALA A 83 -4.36 -12.92 5.47
C ALA A 83 -3.59 -13.46 6.67
N SER A 84 -2.87 -14.58 6.53
CA SER A 84 -2.05 -15.14 7.61
C SER A 84 -0.88 -14.23 8.00
N ILE A 85 -0.22 -13.60 7.01
CA ILE A 85 0.82 -12.59 7.25
C ILE A 85 0.25 -11.40 8.01
N PHE A 86 -0.93 -10.91 7.60
CA PHE A 86 -1.61 -9.79 8.25
C PHE A 86 -1.97 -10.09 9.72
N VAL A 87 -2.54 -11.27 10.00
CA VAL A 87 -2.85 -11.70 11.37
C VAL A 87 -1.59 -11.80 12.21
N GLY A 88 -0.53 -12.42 11.67
CA GLY A 88 0.78 -12.52 12.34
C GLY A 88 1.39 -11.15 12.63
N ALA A 89 1.36 -10.24 11.66
CA ALA A 89 1.84 -8.87 11.79
C ALA A 89 1.04 -8.08 12.85
N THR A 90 -0.28 -8.27 12.90
CA THR A 90 -1.13 -7.65 13.92
C THR A 90 -0.77 -8.13 15.33
N ILE A 91 -0.62 -9.43 15.53
CA ILE A 91 -0.19 -10.00 16.83
C ILE A 91 1.19 -9.44 17.21
N LEU A 92 2.13 -9.43 16.27
CA LEU A 92 3.47 -8.89 16.48
C LEU A 92 3.42 -7.41 16.87
N ALA A 93 2.60 -6.60 16.18
CA ALA A 93 2.42 -5.18 16.49
C ALA A 93 1.92 -4.98 17.93
N PHE A 94 0.94 -5.77 18.38
CA PHE A 94 0.48 -5.72 19.78
C PHE A 94 1.58 -6.07 20.77
N LEU A 95 2.36 -7.11 20.51
CA LEU A 95 3.48 -7.52 21.38
C LEU A 95 4.56 -6.44 21.44
N VAL A 96 4.94 -5.89 20.29
CA VAL A 96 5.96 -4.83 20.22
C VAL A 96 5.48 -3.55 20.89
N LEU A 97 4.22 -3.13 20.69
CA LEU A 97 3.65 -1.99 21.40
C LEU A 97 3.63 -2.17 22.92
N ARG A 98 3.34 -3.38 23.40
CA ARG A 98 3.44 -3.70 24.82
C ARG A 98 4.86 -3.58 25.34
N VAL A 99 5.86 -4.04 24.56
CA VAL A 99 7.28 -3.88 24.88
C VAL A 99 7.68 -2.41 24.86
N VAL A 100 7.24 -1.64 23.85
CA VAL A 100 7.49 -0.19 23.78
C VAL A 100 6.92 0.54 25.00
N GLY A 101 5.68 0.25 25.38
CA GLY A 101 5.08 0.81 26.60
C GLY A 101 5.89 0.49 27.86
N ALA A 102 6.37 -0.74 27.98
CA ALA A 102 7.24 -1.17 29.09
C ALA A 102 8.62 -0.48 29.04
N LEU A 103 9.21 -0.33 27.85
CA LEU A 103 10.48 0.37 27.64
C LEU A 103 10.37 1.86 27.99
N VAL A 104 9.28 2.52 27.61
CA VAL A 104 9.01 3.93 27.96
C VAL A 104 8.94 4.08 29.50
N GLN A 105 8.22 3.18 30.17
CA GLN A 105 8.15 3.19 31.65
C GLN A 105 9.50 2.89 32.30
N TRP A 106 10.25 1.92 31.77
CA TRP A 106 11.58 1.57 32.26
C TRP A 106 12.58 2.72 32.07
N ALA A 107 12.57 3.36 30.90
CA ALA A 107 13.41 4.52 30.60
C ALA A 107 13.07 5.71 31.54
N ALA A 108 11.78 5.97 31.77
CA ALA A 108 11.32 6.96 32.71
C ALA A 108 11.79 6.67 34.16
N LYS A 109 11.74 5.37 34.58
CA LYS A 109 12.21 4.94 35.90
C LYS A 109 13.73 5.11 36.08
N LYS A 110 14.51 4.86 35.01
CA LYS A 110 15.98 4.93 35.00
C LYS A 110 16.51 6.36 34.76
N SER A 111 15.62 7.30 34.43
CA SER A 111 16.00 8.67 34.12
C SER A 111 16.70 9.33 35.35
N PRO A 112 17.83 10.05 35.14
CA PRO A 112 18.53 10.75 36.21
C PRO A 112 17.63 11.83 36.81
N ARG A 113 17.93 12.21 38.05
CA ARG A 113 17.20 13.29 38.77
C ARG A 113 17.41 14.62 38.04
N VAL A 114 16.36 15.10 37.38
CA VAL A 114 16.38 16.37 36.66
C VAL A 114 16.03 17.51 37.57
N GLY A 115 16.73 18.66 37.44
CA GLY A 115 16.53 19.85 38.28
C GLY A 115 15.16 20.52 38.10
N SER A 116 14.50 20.36 36.92
CA SER A 116 13.17 20.90 36.65
C SER A 116 12.08 20.12 37.38
N THR A 117 11.30 20.76 38.24
CA THR A 117 10.16 20.14 38.92
C THR A 117 9.09 19.63 37.97
N VAL A 118 8.84 20.35 36.88
CA VAL A 118 7.86 19.97 35.85
C VAL A 118 8.27 18.66 35.17
N LEU A 119 9.53 18.56 34.75
CA LEU A 119 10.03 17.37 34.04
C LEU A 119 10.10 16.16 35.00
N ARG A 120 10.48 16.38 36.27
CA ARG A 120 10.50 15.34 37.30
C ARG A 120 9.10 14.77 37.55
N LEU A 121 8.07 15.63 37.62
CA LEU A 121 6.67 15.21 37.77
C LEU A 121 6.18 14.45 36.55
N ALA A 122 6.46 14.93 35.33
CA ALA A 122 6.07 14.26 34.09
C ALA A 122 6.67 12.85 33.99
N ILE A 123 8.00 12.72 34.24
CA ILE A 123 8.68 11.42 34.21
C ILE A 123 8.15 10.51 35.33
N GLY A 124 7.89 11.06 36.54
CA GLY A 124 7.30 10.31 37.65
C GLY A 124 5.95 9.69 37.30
N ASN A 125 5.10 10.45 36.64
CA ASN A 125 3.77 9.99 36.21
C ASN A 125 3.82 8.86 35.18
N ILE A 126 4.80 8.86 34.28
CA ILE A 126 4.95 7.83 33.21
C ILE A 126 5.22 6.44 33.80
N HIS A 127 6.04 6.34 34.84
CA HIS A 127 6.47 5.04 35.40
C HIS A 127 5.74 4.62 36.66
N ARG A 128 4.80 5.44 37.16
CA ARG A 128 4.01 5.12 38.35
C ARG A 128 3.20 3.84 38.15
N PRO A 129 3.07 2.95 39.16
CA PRO A 129 2.15 1.81 39.12
C PRO A 129 0.72 2.30 38.87
N GLY A 130 0.03 1.72 37.84
CA GLY A 130 -1.28 2.19 37.44
C GLY A 130 -1.28 3.35 36.43
N ALA A 131 -0.12 3.77 35.92
CA ALA A 131 -0.04 4.78 34.86
C ALA A 131 -0.78 4.37 33.61
N LEU A 132 -1.42 5.33 32.94
CA LEU A 132 -2.15 5.11 31.70
C LEU A 132 -1.24 4.88 30.47
N THR A 133 0.08 5.04 30.66
CA THR A 133 1.08 4.93 29.60
C THR A 133 0.91 3.69 28.70
N PRO A 134 0.77 2.44 29.22
CA PRO A 134 0.62 1.28 28.35
C PRO A 134 -0.66 1.32 27.51
N SER A 135 -1.78 1.78 28.08
CA SER A 135 -3.06 1.89 27.38
C SER A 135 -3.02 2.95 26.28
N VAL A 136 -2.39 4.10 26.56
CA VAL A 136 -2.22 5.19 25.60
C VAL A 136 -1.30 4.74 24.45
N VAL A 137 -0.17 4.11 24.75
CA VAL A 137 0.77 3.61 23.73
C VAL A 137 0.10 2.55 22.84
N LEU A 138 -0.67 1.63 23.42
CA LEU A 138 -1.37 0.60 22.64
C LEU A 138 -2.45 1.19 21.73
N SER A 139 -3.35 2.02 22.29
CA SER A 139 -4.49 2.54 21.53
C SER A 139 -4.07 3.51 20.42
N LEU A 140 -3.23 4.49 20.77
CA LEU A 140 -2.75 5.49 19.84
C LEU A 140 -1.72 4.88 18.87
N GLY A 141 -0.88 3.97 19.37
CA GLY A 141 0.16 3.33 18.56
C GLY A 141 -0.38 2.52 17.41
N LEU A 142 -1.42 1.71 17.64
CA LEU A 142 -2.07 0.94 16.58
C LEU A 142 -2.72 1.84 15.53
N GLY A 143 -3.47 2.85 15.98
CA GLY A 143 -4.14 3.78 15.06
C GLY A 143 -3.15 4.57 14.21
N LEU A 144 -2.08 5.09 14.82
CA LEU A 144 -1.03 5.81 14.11
C LEU A 144 -0.23 4.90 13.17
N THR A 145 0.07 3.66 13.58
CA THR A 145 0.76 2.69 12.71
C THR A 145 -0.05 2.41 11.45
N LEU A 146 -1.36 2.19 11.60
CA LEU A 146 -2.26 1.99 10.46
C LEU A 146 -2.32 3.24 9.57
N LEU A 147 -2.44 4.43 10.18
CA LEU A 147 -2.45 5.70 9.45
C LEU A 147 -1.18 5.90 8.63
N VAL A 148 0.00 5.67 9.24
CA VAL A 148 1.30 5.79 8.54
C VAL A 148 1.40 4.78 7.41
N THR A 149 1.03 3.52 7.67
CA THR A 149 1.06 2.46 6.66
C THR A 149 0.22 2.86 5.45
N LEU A 150 -1.03 3.25 5.67
CA LEU A 150 -1.95 3.63 4.60
C LEU A 150 -1.52 4.91 3.88
N ALA A 151 -1.02 5.91 4.60
CA ALA A 151 -0.54 7.15 4.00
C ALA A 151 0.70 6.93 3.12
N LEU A 152 1.64 6.08 3.55
CA LEU A 152 2.82 5.72 2.76
C LEU A 152 2.46 4.87 1.54
N ILE A 153 1.51 3.95 1.66
CA ILE A 153 1.01 3.16 0.51
C ILE A 153 0.32 4.09 -0.51
N ASP A 154 -0.63 4.93 -0.09
CA ASP A 154 -1.34 5.88 -0.97
C ASP A 154 -0.35 6.83 -1.66
N GLY A 155 0.63 7.36 -0.92
CA GLY A 155 1.63 8.25 -1.45
C GLY A 155 2.58 7.58 -2.47
N ASN A 156 3.06 6.35 -2.20
CA ASN A 156 3.89 5.60 -3.15
C ASN A 156 3.11 5.25 -4.42
N LEU A 157 1.84 4.82 -4.26
CA LEU A 157 0.98 4.50 -5.40
C LEU A 157 0.74 5.73 -6.28
N ARG A 158 0.45 6.90 -5.68
CA ARG A 158 0.31 8.16 -6.43
C ARG A 158 1.59 8.58 -7.13
N ARG A 159 2.73 8.46 -6.44
CA ARG A 159 4.03 8.80 -7.03
C ARG A 159 4.35 7.91 -8.22
N GLN A 160 4.08 6.60 -8.13
CA GLN A 160 4.25 5.67 -9.23
C GLN A 160 3.42 6.08 -10.44
N ILE A 161 2.14 6.40 -10.24
CA ILE A 161 1.23 6.78 -11.32
C ILE A 161 1.58 8.15 -11.90
N SER A 162 1.87 9.14 -11.05
CA SER A 162 2.22 10.49 -11.50
C SER A 162 3.62 10.58 -12.10
N GLY A 163 4.56 9.71 -11.66
CA GLY A 163 5.92 9.65 -12.16
C GLY A 163 6.07 8.76 -13.40
N SER A 164 5.13 7.87 -13.65
CA SER A 164 5.13 6.93 -14.79
C SER A 164 4.57 7.54 -16.08
N LEU A 165 4.20 8.82 -16.09
CA LEU A 165 3.94 9.55 -17.33
C LEU A 165 5.29 10.05 -17.85
N PRO A 166 5.99 9.29 -18.73
CA PRO A 166 7.17 9.83 -19.38
C PRO A 166 6.72 11.05 -20.20
N GLU A 167 7.46 12.14 -20.13
CA GLU A 167 7.30 13.26 -21.06
C GLU A 167 7.32 12.83 -22.55
N ARG A 168 7.59 11.55 -22.79
CA ARG A 168 7.73 10.87 -24.07
C ARG A 168 6.67 9.81 -24.35
N ALA A 169 5.63 9.66 -23.48
CA ALA A 169 4.55 8.74 -23.79
C ALA A 169 3.81 9.15 -25.05
N PRO A 170 3.46 8.22 -25.93
CA PRO A 170 2.70 8.55 -27.15
C PRO A 170 1.29 9.04 -26.78
N ASN A 171 0.75 9.97 -27.59
CA ASN A 171 -0.62 10.44 -27.44
C ASN A 171 -1.61 9.37 -27.90
N PHE A 172 -1.25 8.65 -28.96
CA PHE A 172 -2.11 7.65 -29.60
C PHE A 172 -1.35 6.36 -29.92
N PHE A 173 -2.07 5.26 -29.81
CA PHE A 173 -1.78 3.98 -30.45
C PHE A 173 -2.79 3.73 -31.57
N PHE A 174 -2.28 3.27 -32.72
CA PHE A 174 -3.06 2.84 -33.86
C PHE A 174 -2.74 1.39 -34.15
N VAL A 175 -3.73 0.52 -34.04
CA VAL A 175 -3.57 -0.92 -34.17
C VAL A 175 -4.33 -1.42 -35.39
N ASP A 176 -3.84 -2.47 -35.98
CA ASP A 176 -4.43 -3.14 -37.16
C ASP A 176 -4.51 -2.24 -38.42
N ILE A 177 -3.52 -1.36 -38.62
CA ILE A 177 -3.40 -0.60 -39.88
C ILE A 177 -3.06 -1.60 -41.01
N GLN A 178 -3.88 -1.65 -42.04
CA GLN A 178 -3.64 -2.54 -43.19
C GLN A 178 -2.41 -2.10 -43.99
N SER A 179 -1.63 -3.06 -44.53
CA SER A 179 -0.44 -2.73 -45.31
C SER A 179 -0.77 -1.92 -46.56
N SER A 180 -1.99 -2.03 -47.13
CA SER A 180 -2.48 -1.20 -48.23
C SER A 180 -2.67 0.25 -47.86
N ASP A 181 -2.94 0.53 -46.56
CA ASP A 181 -3.39 1.83 -46.09
C ASP A 181 -2.29 2.61 -45.35
N VAL A 182 -1.18 1.94 -45.03
CA VAL A 182 -0.14 2.47 -44.15
C VAL A 182 0.48 3.80 -44.63
N ASP A 183 0.64 3.98 -45.94
CA ASP A 183 1.21 5.20 -46.52
C ASP A 183 0.18 6.35 -46.52
N ALA A 184 -1.08 6.05 -46.92
CA ALA A 184 -2.17 7.01 -46.85
C ALA A 184 -2.46 7.44 -45.38
N PHE A 185 -2.43 6.46 -44.46
CA PHE A 185 -2.54 6.70 -43.02
C PHE A 185 -1.41 7.62 -42.53
N SER A 186 -0.15 7.31 -42.88
CA SER A 186 1.00 8.11 -42.48
C SER A 186 0.93 9.57 -43.04
N ALA A 187 0.44 9.74 -44.25
CA ALA A 187 0.22 11.06 -44.86
C ALA A 187 -0.88 11.85 -44.12
N LEU A 188 -2.00 11.21 -43.77
CA LEU A 188 -3.08 11.84 -43.00
C LEU A 188 -2.58 12.29 -41.62
N VAL A 189 -1.92 11.39 -40.88
CA VAL A 189 -1.41 11.71 -39.55
C VAL A 189 -0.37 12.83 -39.60
N GLY A 190 0.54 12.82 -40.58
CA GLY A 190 1.51 13.88 -40.79
C GLY A 190 0.90 15.25 -41.14
N LYS A 191 -0.29 15.27 -41.78
CA LYS A 191 -1.04 16.48 -42.05
C LYS A 191 -1.76 17.02 -40.82
N GLU A 192 -2.41 16.15 -40.04
CA GLU A 192 -3.20 16.54 -38.88
C GLU A 192 -2.32 16.85 -37.63
N ALA A 193 -1.12 16.21 -37.53
CA ALA A 193 -0.18 16.37 -36.44
C ALA A 193 1.25 16.62 -36.99
N PRO A 194 1.53 17.78 -37.60
CA PRO A 194 2.79 18.09 -38.27
C PRO A 194 4.01 18.16 -37.34
N GLN A 195 3.80 18.43 -36.07
CA GLN A 195 4.83 18.44 -35.03
C GLN A 195 5.02 17.06 -34.38
N GLY A 196 4.16 16.12 -34.71
CA GLY A 196 4.13 14.78 -34.12
C GLY A 196 5.19 13.85 -34.69
N THR A 197 5.72 12.98 -33.87
CA THR A 197 6.61 11.90 -34.27
C THR A 197 5.78 10.61 -34.40
N LEU A 198 5.60 10.14 -35.62
CA LEU A 198 4.95 8.87 -35.92
C LEU A 198 6.00 7.76 -35.98
N VAL A 199 5.85 6.75 -35.12
CA VAL A 199 6.66 5.51 -35.16
C VAL A 199 5.73 4.38 -35.59
N LYS A 200 6.12 3.60 -36.58
CA LYS A 200 5.33 2.47 -37.07
C LYS A 200 6.20 1.23 -37.19
N VAL A 201 5.64 0.08 -36.83
CA VAL A 201 6.29 -1.23 -36.91
C VAL A 201 5.34 -2.28 -37.48
N PRO A 202 5.85 -3.25 -38.26
CA PRO A 202 5.04 -4.38 -38.70
C PRO A 202 4.64 -5.23 -37.49
N MET A 203 3.40 -5.71 -37.44
CA MET A 203 2.88 -6.53 -36.36
C MET A 203 2.19 -7.79 -36.93
N LEU A 204 2.59 -8.94 -36.40
CA LEU A 204 1.94 -10.22 -36.62
C LEU A 204 1.42 -10.74 -35.28
N ARG A 205 0.46 -11.64 -35.35
CA ARG A 205 0.01 -12.38 -34.15
C ARG A 205 0.49 -13.83 -34.29
N GLY A 206 1.07 -14.33 -33.20
CA GLY A 206 1.54 -15.71 -33.16
C GLY A 206 1.55 -16.27 -31.77
N ARG A 207 1.49 -17.60 -31.71
CA ARG A 207 1.50 -18.35 -30.47
C ARG A 207 2.78 -19.14 -30.36
N VAL A 208 3.40 -19.17 -29.20
CA VAL A 208 4.52 -20.05 -28.92
C VAL A 208 4.01 -21.49 -28.82
N MET A 209 4.57 -22.39 -29.60
CA MET A 209 4.19 -23.80 -29.69
C MET A 209 5.18 -24.72 -29.00
N ALA A 210 6.49 -24.41 -29.12
CA ALA A 210 7.53 -25.25 -28.52
C ALA A 210 8.75 -24.42 -28.14
N LEU A 211 9.45 -24.90 -27.11
CA LEU A 211 10.75 -24.40 -26.66
C LEU A 211 11.74 -25.56 -26.73
N ASN A 212 12.86 -25.36 -27.46
CA ASN A 212 13.86 -26.42 -27.73
C ASN A 212 13.25 -27.74 -28.24
N GLY A 213 12.22 -27.63 -29.07
CA GLY A 213 11.52 -28.78 -29.59
C GLY A 213 10.52 -29.47 -28.65
N VAL A 214 10.42 -28.99 -27.41
CA VAL A 214 9.44 -29.48 -26.41
C VAL A 214 8.17 -28.62 -26.48
N ASP A 215 7.03 -29.27 -26.61
CA ASP A 215 5.71 -28.64 -26.64
C ASP A 215 5.49 -27.79 -25.36
N VAL A 216 5.00 -26.57 -25.54
CA VAL A 216 4.76 -25.60 -24.48
C VAL A 216 3.86 -26.13 -23.36
N ASP A 217 2.87 -26.98 -23.66
CA ASP A 217 1.98 -27.56 -22.67
C ASP A 217 2.70 -28.53 -21.71
N LYS A 218 3.89 -29.01 -22.08
CA LYS A 218 4.72 -29.90 -21.26
C LYS A 218 5.81 -29.15 -20.49
N VAL A 219 6.02 -27.88 -20.78
CA VAL A 219 7.04 -27.05 -20.11
C VAL A 219 6.47 -26.46 -18.82
N LYS A 220 7.12 -26.77 -17.68
CA LYS A 220 6.76 -26.16 -16.41
C LYS A 220 7.53 -24.85 -16.23
N VAL A 221 6.81 -23.74 -16.24
CA VAL A 221 7.36 -22.39 -16.02
C VAL A 221 6.72 -21.77 -14.80
N PRO A 222 7.42 -20.88 -14.07
CA PRO A 222 6.84 -20.05 -13.03
C PRO A 222 5.64 -19.24 -13.53
N ALA A 223 4.74 -18.87 -12.61
CA ALA A 223 3.51 -18.16 -12.99
C ALA A 223 3.81 -16.81 -13.65
N GLU A 224 4.90 -16.17 -13.24
CA GLU A 224 5.38 -14.88 -13.72
C GLU A 224 5.69 -14.91 -15.22
N GLY A 225 6.40 -15.92 -15.73
CA GLY A 225 6.74 -16.08 -17.15
C GLY A 225 5.70 -16.80 -17.98
N ALA A 226 4.72 -17.47 -17.34
CA ALA A 226 3.74 -18.32 -18.04
C ALA A 226 2.84 -17.55 -19.03
N TRP A 227 2.64 -16.25 -18.81
CA TRP A 227 1.80 -15.41 -19.67
C TRP A 227 2.34 -15.28 -21.09
N VAL A 228 3.66 -15.34 -21.29
CA VAL A 228 4.29 -15.28 -22.62
C VAL A 228 3.91 -16.49 -23.48
N LEU A 229 3.77 -17.65 -22.84
CA LEU A 229 3.51 -18.93 -23.48
C LEU A 229 2.02 -19.21 -23.69
N ARG A 230 1.13 -18.43 -23.03
CA ARG A 230 -0.32 -18.63 -23.09
C ARG A 230 -0.98 -17.68 -24.08
N GLY A 231 -1.63 -18.20 -25.11
CA GLY A 231 -2.37 -17.42 -26.10
C GLY A 231 -1.48 -16.73 -27.14
N ASP A 232 -2.10 -15.89 -27.94
CA ASP A 232 -1.43 -15.19 -29.02
C ASP A 232 -0.66 -13.98 -28.51
N ARG A 233 0.52 -13.74 -29.10
CA ARG A 233 1.39 -12.60 -28.81
C ARG A 233 1.60 -11.74 -30.03
N GLY A 234 1.78 -10.45 -29.81
CA GLY A 234 2.30 -9.58 -30.87
C GLY A 234 3.75 -9.95 -31.16
N LEU A 235 4.04 -10.15 -32.42
CA LEU A 235 5.38 -10.42 -32.95
C LEU A 235 5.72 -9.29 -33.92
N THR A 236 7.00 -8.95 -33.99
CA THR A 236 7.51 -8.02 -35.00
C THR A 236 8.83 -8.52 -35.56
N TYR A 237 9.27 -7.91 -36.63
CA TYR A 237 10.59 -8.12 -37.20
C TYR A 237 11.24 -6.78 -37.50
N GLU A 238 12.54 -6.66 -37.19
CA GLU A 238 13.29 -5.42 -37.31
C GLU A 238 14.71 -5.69 -37.77
N ALA A 239 15.22 -4.85 -38.68
CA ALA A 239 16.62 -4.91 -39.10
C ALA A 239 17.57 -4.34 -38.04
N ARG A 240 17.13 -3.30 -37.34
CA ARG A 240 17.91 -2.59 -36.32
C ARG A 240 17.34 -2.74 -34.94
N LEU A 241 18.21 -2.65 -33.93
CA LEU A 241 17.79 -2.66 -32.54
C LEU A 241 16.78 -1.53 -32.26
N PRO A 242 15.60 -1.83 -31.70
CA PRO A 242 14.64 -0.82 -31.29
C PRO A 242 15.25 0.21 -30.33
N LYS A 243 14.91 1.50 -30.51
CA LYS A 243 15.51 2.61 -29.74
C LYS A 243 15.25 2.55 -28.23
N ASN A 244 14.18 1.86 -27.83
CA ASN A 244 13.74 1.67 -26.43
C ASN A 244 14.19 0.31 -25.86
N ALA A 245 15.22 -0.31 -26.44
CA ALA A 245 15.78 -1.56 -25.97
C ALA A 245 17.29 -1.52 -25.95
N THR A 246 17.89 -2.17 -24.96
CA THR A 246 19.34 -2.35 -24.83
C THR A 246 19.67 -3.84 -24.79
N LEU A 247 20.73 -4.25 -25.48
CA LEU A 247 21.19 -5.63 -25.45
C LEU A 247 21.79 -5.96 -24.07
N THR A 248 21.39 -7.07 -23.51
CA THR A 248 21.95 -7.60 -22.26
C THR A 248 22.91 -8.75 -22.53
N GLU A 249 22.58 -9.60 -23.52
CA GLU A 249 23.39 -10.77 -23.90
C GLU A 249 23.31 -11.02 -25.41
N GLY A 250 24.38 -11.52 -26.01
CA GLY A 250 24.47 -11.83 -27.42
C GLY A 250 24.73 -10.59 -28.28
N THR A 251 24.53 -10.73 -29.59
CA THR A 251 24.74 -9.66 -30.58
C THR A 251 23.52 -9.50 -31.48
N TRP A 252 23.25 -8.27 -31.91
CA TRP A 252 22.23 -8.01 -32.90
C TRP A 252 22.69 -8.48 -34.30
N TRP A 253 21.78 -8.90 -35.15
CA TRP A 253 22.06 -9.30 -36.50
C TRP A 253 22.43 -8.11 -37.41
N PRO A 254 23.19 -8.32 -38.50
CA PRO A 254 23.46 -7.29 -39.49
C PRO A 254 22.19 -6.78 -40.20
N ASP A 255 22.20 -5.53 -40.67
CA ASP A 255 21.04 -4.90 -41.34
C ASP A 255 20.50 -5.75 -42.54
N ASN A 256 21.39 -6.45 -43.28
CA ASN A 256 21.04 -7.26 -44.42
C ASN A 256 21.00 -8.76 -44.11
N TYR A 257 20.66 -9.13 -42.88
CA TYR A 257 20.63 -10.54 -42.51
C TYR A 257 19.55 -11.31 -43.26
N ALA A 258 19.98 -12.33 -44.00
CA ALA A 258 19.13 -13.24 -44.78
C ALA A 258 19.34 -14.71 -44.45
N GLY A 259 19.95 -15.00 -43.30
CA GLY A 259 20.23 -16.37 -42.85
C GLY A 259 19.03 -17.05 -42.19
N GLU A 260 19.30 -18.08 -41.38
CA GLU A 260 18.28 -18.82 -40.62
C GLU A 260 17.48 -17.87 -39.69
N PRO A 261 16.20 -18.23 -39.41
CA PRO A 261 15.38 -17.41 -38.52
C PRO A 261 16.03 -17.16 -37.13
N LEU A 262 16.21 -15.90 -36.77
CA LEU A 262 16.71 -15.48 -35.47
C LEU A 262 15.64 -14.71 -34.74
N VAL A 263 15.70 -14.77 -33.40
CA VAL A 263 14.82 -14.01 -32.51
C VAL A 263 15.64 -13.34 -31.41
N SER A 264 15.32 -12.09 -31.17
CA SER A 264 15.71 -11.34 -29.97
C SER A 264 14.59 -11.45 -28.95
N PHE A 265 14.91 -11.91 -27.75
CA PHE A 265 13.93 -12.14 -26.70
C PHE A 265 14.10 -11.12 -25.56
N SER A 266 13.02 -10.80 -24.84
CA SER A 266 13.10 -9.97 -23.63
C SER A 266 13.88 -10.70 -22.55
N ALA A 267 14.83 -10.02 -21.91
CA ALA A 267 15.74 -10.60 -20.93
C ALA A 267 15.00 -11.05 -19.65
N GLU A 268 14.04 -10.28 -19.20
CA GLU A 268 13.29 -10.56 -17.97
C GLU A 268 12.42 -11.82 -18.16
N GLU A 269 11.59 -11.85 -19.19
CA GLU A 269 10.74 -12.98 -19.48
C GLU A 269 11.55 -14.22 -19.90
N GLY A 270 12.66 -14.03 -20.60
CA GLY A 270 13.58 -15.11 -20.95
C GLY A 270 14.18 -15.79 -19.72
N LYS A 271 14.58 -15.01 -18.74
CA LYS A 271 15.09 -15.49 -17.44
C LYS A 271 14.02 -16.23 -16.64
N GLU A 272 12.79 -15.71 -16.62
CA GLU A 272 11.66 -16.35 -15.92
C GLU A 272 11.29 -17.69 -16.52
N ILE A 273 11.36 -17.82 -17.84
CA ILE A 273 11.09 -19.05 -18.56
C ILE A 273 12.30 -20.01 -18.51
N GLY A 274 13.49 -19.49 -18.23
CA GLY A 274 14.75 -20.28 -18.18
C GLY A 274 15.41 -20.46 -19.54
N LEU A 275 15.16 -19.56 -20.51
CA LEU A 275 15.76 -19.59 -21.84
C LEU A 275 17.22 -19.12 -21.82
N LYS A 276 18.01 -19.62 -22.76
CA LYS A 276 19.44 -19.30 -22.94
C LYS A 276 19.75 -18.92 -24.37
N LEU A 277 20.87 -18.24 -24.59
CA LEU A 277 21.38 -17.98 -25.93
C LEU A 277 21.55 -19.29 -26.70
N GLY A 278 21.06 -19.31 -27.93
CA GLY A 278 21.12 -20.48 -28.81
C GLY A 278 19.96 -21.44 -28.69
N ASP A 279 19.10 -21.29 -27.66
CA ASP A 279 17.84 -22.04 -27.59
C ASP A 279 16.92 -21.72 -28.78
N THR A 280 16.00 -22.62 -29.07
CA THR A 280 15.06 -22.45 -30.18
C THR A 280 13.64 -22.24 -29.69
N ILE A 281 12.94 -21.30 -30.34
CA ILE A 281 11.52 -21.03 -30.12
C ILE A 281 10.76 -21.31 -31.40
N THR A 282 9.71 -22.11 -31.30
CA THR A 282 8.77 -22.34 -32.41
C THR A 282 7.50 -21.53 -32.14
N VAL A 283 7.17 -20.64 -33.06
CA VAL A 283 5.94 -19.85 -33.03
C VAL A 283 5.04 -20.24 -34.20
N ASN A 284 3.74 -20.35 -33.93
CA ASN A 284 2.74 -20.50 -35.00
C ASN A 284 2.23 -19.11 -35.38
N VAL A 285 2.42 -18.76 -36.65
CA VAL A 285 1.96 -17.49 -37.22
C VAL A 285 1.13 -17.83 -38.48
N LEU A 286 -0.12 -17.39 -38.50
CA LEU A 286 -1.05 -17.64 -39.60
C LEU A 286 -1.14 -19.13 -40.02
N GLY A 287 -1.08 -20.03 -39.03
CA GLY A 287 -1.14 -21.49 -39.25
C GLY A 287 0.19 -22.15 -39.63
N ARG A 288 1.29 -21.39 -39.78
CA ARG A 288 2.63 -21.92 -40.09
C ARG A 288 3.52 -21.87 -38.86
N ASN A 289 4.18 -22.98 -38.58
CA ASN A 289 5.19 -23.05 -37.52
C ASN A 289 6.54 -22.54 -38.05
N VAL A 290 7.09 -21.55 -37.37
CA VAL A 290 8.39 -20.97 -37.65
C VAL A 290 9.26 -21.19 -36.43
N THR A 291 10.39 -21.88 -36.62
CA THR A 291 11.38 -22.10 -35.56
C THR A 291 12.52 -21.10 -35.74
N ALA A 292 12.81 -20.32 -34.70
CA ALA A 292 13.89 -19.35 -34.69
C ALA A 292 14.83 -19.60 -33.50
N LYS A 293 16.13 -19.29 -33.68
CA LYS A 293 17.16 -19.40 -32.67
C LYS A 293 17.29 -18.08 -31.91
N ILE A 294 17.40 -18.14 -30.59
CA ILE A 294 17.64 -16.97 -29.76
C ILE A 294 19.07 -16.48 -30.00
N ALA A 295 19.18 -15.33 -30.67
CA ALA A 295 20.46 -14.70 -31.01
C ALA A 295 20.94 -13.77 -29.87
N ASN A 296 20.01 -13.16 -29.16
CA ASN A 296 20.32 -12.22 -28.09
C ASN A 296 19.13 -12.03 -27.14
N PHE A 297 19.43 -11.51 -25.95
CA PHE A 297 18.47 -10.99 -25.01
C PHE A 297 18.59 -9.46 -24.94
N ARG A 298 17.44 -8.78 -24.76
CA ARG A 298 17.39 -7.35 -24.61
C ARG A 298 16.55 -6.94 -23.41
N GLN A 299 16.98 -5.88 -22.72
CA GLN A 299 16.17 -5.20 -21.73
C GLN A 299 15.11 -4.39 -22.47
N VAL A 300 13.85 -4.61 -22.14
CA VAL A 300 12.70 -3.89 -22.70
C VAL A 300 12.17 -2.93 -21.65
N GLU A 301 12.04 -1.65 -22.01
CA GLU A 301 11.49 -0.64 -21.12
C GLU A 301 9.97 -0.56 -21.27
N TRP A 302 9.26 -1.44 -20.56
CA TRP A 302 7.79 -1.47 -20.57
C TRP A 302 7.14 -0.18 -20.06
N GLU A 303 7.84 0.53 -19.19
CA GLU A 303 7.36 1.75 -18.53
C GLU A 303 7.24 2.95 -19.49
N THR A 304 7.93 2.93 -20.62
CA THR A 304 7.93 4.05 -21.60
C THR A 304 6.60 4.20 -22.36
N MET A 305 5.68 3.24 -22.20
CA MET A 305 4.45 3.16 -22.99
C MET A 305 4.70 3.24 -24.52
N GLY A 306 5.91 2.96 -24.97
CA GLY A 306 6.24 2.85 -26.38
C GLY A 306 5.80 1.51 -26.97
N ILE A 307 6.06 1.32 -28.27
CA ILE A 307 5.84 0.01 -28.93
C ILE A 307 6.90 -0.96 -28.41
N ASN A 308 6.45 -2.00 -27.72
CA ASN A 308 7.28 -3.05 -27.14
C ASN A 308 6.78 -4.44 -27.53
N PHE A 309 7.71 -5.35 -27.78
CA PHE A 309 7.43 -6.76 -28.07
C PHE A 309 8.35 -7.64 -27.23
N VAL A 310 7.83 -8.76 -26.77
CA VAL A 310 8.67 -9.79 -26.11
C VAL A 310 9.64 -10.40 -27.09
N MET A 311 9.18 -10.64 -28.32
CA MET A 311 9.94 -11.29 -29.40
C MET A 311 10.05 -10.35 -30.61
N VAL A 312 11.27 -10.10 -31.06
CA VAL A 312 11.59 -9.40 -32.30
C VAL A 312 12.39 -10.36 -33.19
N PHE A 313 11.94 -10.59 -34.41
CA PHE A 313 12.56 -11.53 -35.32
C PHE A 313 13.46 -10.84 -36.35
N SER A 314 14.39 -11.59 -36.91
CA SER A 314 15.15 -11.11 -38.06
C SER A 314 14.22 -10.89 -39.28
N PRO A 315 14.49 -9.89 -40.16
CA PRO A 315 13.60 -9.53 -41.26
C PRO A 315 13.30 -10.67 -42.22
N SER A 316 14.28 -11.53 -42.46
CA SER A 316 14.13 -12.72 -43.35
C SER A 316 13.09 -13.73 -42.85
N THR A 317 12.84 -13.77 -41.54
CA THR A 317 11.93 -14.74 -40.90
C THR A 317 10.48 -14.61 -41.40
N PHE A 318 10.01 -13.39 -41.58
CA PHE A 318 8.64 -13.08 -42.01
C PHE A 318 8.56 -12.33 -43.35
N ALA A 319 9.62 -12.41 -44.15
CA ALA A 319 9.62 -11.80 -45.47
C ALA A 319 8.41 -12.28 -46.32
N GLY A 320 7.59 -11.35 -46.80
CA GLY A 320 6.39 -11.63 -47.58
C GLY A 320 5.17 -12.17 -46.81
N ALA A 321 5.27 -12.33 -45.47
CA ALA A 321 4.12 -12.71 -44.67
C ALA A 321 3.09 -11.56 -44.57
N PRO A 322 1.78 -11.85 -44.72
CA PRO A 322 0.75 -10.83 -44.45
C PRO A 322 0.85 -10.31 -43.01
N HIS A 323 0.86 -9.01 -42.83
CA HIS A 323 0.95 -8.37 -41.55
C HIS A 323 0.13 -7.07 -41.51
N SER A 324 -0.27 -6.64 -40.32
CA SER A 324 -0.77 -5.30 -40.07
C SER A 324 0.35 -4.41 -39.52
N TRP A 325 0.08 -3.14 -39.41
CA TRP A 325 1.01 -2.20 -38.80
C TRP A 325 0.46 -1.71 -37.45
N LEU A 326 1.35 -1.59 -36.49
CA LEU A 326 1.15 -0.90 -35.21
C LEU A 326 1.89 0.44 -35.27
N ALA A 327 1.21 1.51 -34.95
CA ALA A 327 1.84 2.83 -34.93
C ALA A 327 1.57 3.57 -33.63
N THR A 328 2.51 4.44 -33.25
CA THR A 328 2.33 5.41 -32.16
C THR A 328 2.60 6.80 -32.64
N LEU A 329 1.82 7.76 -32.17
CA LEU A 329 2.06 9.19 -32.39
C LEU A 329 2.40 9.84 -31.06
N THR A 330 3.50 10.57 -31.04
CA THR A 330 3.94 11.39 -29.91
C THR A 330 3.99 12.84 -30.36
N GLU A 331 3.15 13.70 -29.80
CA GLU A 331 3.14 15.13 -30.08
C GLU A 331 3.16 15.90 -28.75
N LYS A 332 4.24 16.66 -28.53
CA LYS A 332 4.38 17.46 -27.29
C LYS A 332 3.51 18.69 -27.38
N GLY A 333 2.74 18.94 -26.33
CA GLY A 333 1.91 20.15 -26.22
C GLY A 333 0.61 20.13 -27.03
N ALA A 334 0.24 18.99 -27.65
CA ALA A 334 -1.04 18.84 -28.32
C ALA A 334 -2.20 19.16 -27.36
N SER A 335 -3.14 19.97 -27.82
CA SER A 335 -4.36 20.26 -27.04
C SER A 335 -5.37 19.13 -27.18
N GLY A 336 -6.32 19.04 -26.22
CA GLY A 336 -7.41 18.07 -26.35
C GLY A 336 -8.27 18.27 -27.61
N ALA A 337 -8.29 19.47 -28.21
CA ALA A 337 -8.97 19.76 -29.47
C ALA A 337 -8.20 19.20 -30.68
N ASP A 338 -6.87 19.25 -30.63
CA ASP A 338 -6.02 18.67 -31.68
C ASP A 338 -6.13 17.13 -31.67
N ASP A 339 -6.07 16.52 -30.48
CA ASP A 339 -6.30 15.09 -30.28
C ASP A 339 -7.67 14.65 -30.81
N ALA A 340 -8.74 15.42 -30.54
CA ALA A 340 -10.08 15.11 -31.02
C ALA A 340 -10.21 15.24 -32.55
N ARG A 341 -9.56 16.23 -33.17
CA ARG A 341 -9.52 16.40 -34.61
C ARG A 341 -8.85 15.22 -35.28
N LEU A 342 -7.65 14.85 -34.82
CA LEU A 342 -6.90 13.71 -35.33
C LEU A 342 -7.69 12.39 -35.19
N LEU A 343 -8.28 12.14 -34.00
CA LEU A 343 -9.11 10.95 -33.75
C LEU A 343 -10.27 10.87 -34.76
N ASN A 344 -11.00 11.98 -34.96
CA ASN A 344 -12.11 12.04 -35.91
C ASN A 344 -11.65 11.84 -37.36
N ALA A 345 -10.53 12.44 -37.76
CA ALA A 345 -9.97 12.31 -39.09
C ALA A 345 -9.57 10.84 -39.39
N VAL A 346 -8.86 10.21 -38.47
CA VAL A 346 -8.43 8.81 -38.63
C VAL A 346 -9.61 7.86 -38.61
N THR A 347 -10.57 8.01 -37.68
CA THR A 347 -11.73 7.11 -37.58
C THR A 347 -12.63 7.19 -38.83
N ARG A 348 -12.75 8.37 -39.43
CA ARG A 348 -13.53 8.54 -40.67
C ARG A 348 -12.81 7.96 -41.89
N ALA A 349 -11.51 8.18 -42.02
CA ALA A 349 -10.74 7.74 -43.17
C ALA A 349 -10.39 6.24 -43.12
N PHE A 350 -10.14 5.71 -41.92
CA PHE A 350 -9.68 4.34 -41.71
C PHE A 350 -10.50 3.66 -40.58
N PRO A 351 -11.78 3.32 -40.83
CA PRO A 351 -12.66 2.76 -39.79
C PRO A 351 -12.21 1.39 -39.27
N ALA A 352 -11.36 0.68 -40.01
CA ALA A 352 -10.76 -0.60 -39.58
C ALA A 352 -9.60 -0.44 -38.61
N VAL A 353 -9.02 0.77 -38.52
CA VAL A 353 -7.90 1.06 -37.59
C VAL A 353 -8.42 1.31 -36.18
N THR A 354 -8.00 0.47 -35.27
CA THR A 354 -8.31 0.69 -33.84
C THR A 354 -7.42 1.79 -33.29
N THR A 355 -8.04 2.91 -32.92
CA THR A 355 -7.33 4.07 -32.33
C THR A 355 -7.54 4.12 -30.83
N VAL A 356 -6.46 4.08 -30.08
CA VAL A 356 -6.47 4.17 -28.61
C VAL A 356 -5.74 5.44 -28.18
N ARG A 357 -6.47 6.36 -27.54
CA ARG A 357 -5.86 7.54 -26.92
C ARG A 357 -5.30 7.17 -25.56
N VAL A 358 -3.97 7.30 -25.39
CA VAL A 358 -3.28 6.91 -24.15
C VAL A 358 -3.81 7.68 -22.96
N LYS A 359 -4.12 8.96 -23.13
CA LYS A 359 -4.70 9.80 -22.09
C LYS A 359 -6.00 9.21 -21.52
N ASP A 360 -6.88 8.67 -22.35
CA ASP A 360 -8.15 8.09 -21.88
C ASP A 360 -7.92 6.83 -21.03
N ALA A 361 -6.97 6.00 -21.43
CA ALA A 361 -6.58 4.83 -20.64
C ALA A 361 -5.99 5.24 -19.29
N LEU A 362 -5.13 6.26 -19.29
CA LEU A 362 -4.53 6.79 -18.06
C LEU A 362 -5.58 7.46 -17.16
N ASP A 363 -6.54 8.17 -17.72
CA ASP A 363 -7.64 8.79 -16.94
C ASP A 363 -8.52 7.73 -16.26
N ILE A 364 -8.72 6.57 -16.89
CA ILE A 364 -9.42 5.43 -16.26
C ILE A 364 -8.60 4.90 -15.08
N VAL A 365 -7.31 4.65 -15.26
CA VAL A 365 -6.41 4.19 -14.19
C VAL A 365 -6.36 5.20 -13.06
N ASN A 366 -6.18 6.49 -13.36
CA ASN A 366 -6.17 7.56 -12.36
C ASN A 366 -7.46 7.64 -11.57
N ARG A 367 -8.63 7.47 -12.22
CA ARG A 367 -9.92 7.43 -11.52
C ARG A 367 -10.03 6.22 -10.58
N LEU A 368 -9.63 5.04 -11.02
CA LEU A 368 -9.64 3.84 -10.19
C LEU A 368 -8.73 4.01 -8.95
N VAL A 369 -7.53 4.54 -9.15
CA VAL A 369 -6.59 4.81 -8.05
C VAL A 369 -7.11 5.88 -7.10
N ALA A 370 -7.73 6.95 -7.62
CA ALA A 370 -8.35 7.98 -6.79
C ALA A 370 -9.51 7.42 -5.95
N GLN A 371 -10.32 6.52 -6.51
CA GLN A 371 -11.39 5.81 -5.79
C GLN A 371 -10.83 4.91 -4.68
N LEU A 372 -9.80 4.10 -4.99
CA LEU A 372 -9.10 3.26 -4.01
C LEU A 372 -8.49 4.13 -2.89
N GLY A 373 -7.79 5.20 -3.25
CA GLY A 373 -7.21 6.14 -2.29
C GLY A 373 -8.27 6.81 -1.41
N THR A 374 -9.48 7.05 -1.92
CA THR A 374 -10.59 7.58 -1.14
C THR A 374 -11.12 6.56 -0.15
N ALA A 375 -11.29 5.30 -0.57
CA ALA A 375 -11.70 4.21 0.31
C ALA A 375 -10.67 3.95 1.42
N ILE A 376 -9.38 3.95 1.08
CA ILE A 376 -8.27 3.81 2.03
C ILE A 376 -8.30 4.95 3.07
N ARG A 377 -8.47 6.20 2.62
CA ARG A 377 -8.56 7.37 3.53
C ARG A 377 -9.79 7.32 4.43
N ALA A 378 -10.93 6.86 3.93
CA ALA A 378 -12.13 6.67 4.73
C ALA A 378 -11.90 5.61 5.83
N ALA A 379 -11.32 4.47 5.49
CA ALA A 379 -10.98 3.43 6.45
C ALA A 379 -9.97 3.91 7.50
N ALA A 380 -8.91 4.63 7.07
CA ALA A 380 -7.94 5.24 7.97
C ALA A 380 -8.60 6.27 8.91
N GLY A 381 -9.53 7.08 8.39
CA GLY A 381 -10.30 8.04 9.17
C GLY A 381 -11.14 7.37 10.27
N VAL A 382 -11.84 6.29 9.94
CA VAL A 382 -12.63 5.51 10.91
C VAL A 382 -11.71 4.91 11.99
N ALA A 383 -10.59 4.30 11.59
CA ALA A 383 -9.62 3.72 12.54
C ALA A 383 -9.02 4.79 13.47
N LEU A 384 -8.78 5.98 12.94
CA LEU A 384 -8.27 7.12 13.69
C LEU A 384 -9.30 7.63 14.69
N ILE A 385 -10.56 7.79 14.30
CA ILE A 385 -11.66 8.17 15.19
C ILE A 385 -11.79 7.12 16.31
N ALA A 386 -11.77 5.84 15.97
CA ALA A 386 -11.81 4.77 16.95
C ALA A 386 -10.65 4.87 17.95
N SER A 387 -9.42 5.10 17.47
CA SER A 387 -8.23 5.27 18.34
C SER A 387 -8.36 6.46 19.27
N VAL A 388 -8.88 7.59 18.79
CA VAL A 388 -9.16 8.80 19.57
C VAL A 388 -10.21 8.52 20.65
N LEU A 389 -11.29 7.80 20.32
CA LEU A 389 -12.33 7.42 21.27
C LEU A 389 -11.81 6.48 22.37
N VAL A 390 -10.98 5.49 22.00
CA VAL A 390 -10.33 4.59 22.96
C VAL A 390 -9.38 5.37 23.88
N LEU A 391 -8.58 6.28 23.34
CA LEU A 391 -7.72 7.16 24.12
C LEU A 391 -8.53 8.03 25.10
N ALA A 392 -9.60 8.66 24.62
CA ALA A 392 -10.48 9.48 25.45
C ALA A 392 -11.13 8.65 26.55
N GLY A 393 -11.59 7.43 26.26
CA GLY A 393 -12.13 6.48 27.25
C GLY A 393 -11.11 6.08 28.30
N ALA A 394 -9.87 5.75 27.88
CA ALA A 394 -8.78 5.40 28.80
C ALA A 394 -8.44 6.56 29.75
N LEU A 395 -8.37 7.80 29.21
CA LEU A 395 -8.12 9.00 30.02
C LEU A 395 -9.29 9.30 30.97
N ALA A 396 -10.54 9.13 30.53
CA ALA A 396 -11.72 9.31 31.36
C ALA A 396 -11.75 8.31 32.53
N ALA A 397 -11.39 7.06 32.29
CA ALA A 397 -11.31 6.02 33.34
C ALA A 397 -10.23 6.36 34.39
N GLY A 398 -9.11 6.95 33.98
CA GLY A 398 -8.03 7.39 34.87
C GLY A 398 -8.29 8.70 35.60
N ASN A 399 -9.38 9.40 35.31
CA ASN A 399 -9.62 10.76 35.75
C ASN A 399 -9.73 10.91 37.29
N ARG A 400 -10.33 9.95 38.00
CA ARG A 400 -10.46 9.96 39.46
C ARG A 400 -9.09 9.96 40.16
N ALA A 401 -8.19 9.07 39.75
CA ALA A 401 -6.84 9.01 40.30
C ALA A 401 -6.07 10.32 40.05
N ARG A 402 -6.22 10.90 38.86
CA ARG A 402 -5.60 12.19 38.51
C ARG A 402 -6.14 13.38 39.28
N ILE A 403 -7.46 13.38 39.57
CA ILE A 403 -8.06 14.41 40.44
C ILE A 403 -7.41 14.36 41.83
N HIS A 404 -7.31 13.18 42.41
CA HIS A 404 -6.68 13.00 43.73
C HIS A 404 -5.23 13.49 43.71
N ASP A 405 -4.42 13.05 42.75
CA ASP A 405 -3.02 13.47 42.63
C ASP A 405 -2.86 14.99 42.44
N ALA A 406 -3.70 15.61 41.63
CA ALA A 406 -3.69 17.03 41.39
C ALA A 406 -4.05 17.83 42.67
N VAL A 407 -5.01 17.32 43.45
CA VAL A 407 -5.41 17.93 44.73
C VAL A 407 -4.28 17.83 45.75
N VAL A 408 -3.67 16.65 45.93
CA VAL A 408 -2.52 16.44 46.82
C VAL A 408 -1.35 17.36 46.44
N LEU A 409 -1.02 17.46 45.14
CA LEU A 409 0.05 18.35 44.68
C LEU A 409 -0.27 19.84 44.91
N LYS A 410 -1.55 20.24 44.78
CA LYS A 410 -1.99 21.62 45.11
C LYS A 410 -1.85 21.94 46.58
N THR A 411 -2.16 21.01 47.49
CA THR A 411 -1.98 21.21 48.93
C THR A 411 -0.51 21.34 49.31
N LEU A 412 0.39 20.70 48.51
CA LEU A 412 1.84 20.85 48.64
C LEU A 412 2.40 22.11 47.96
N GLY A 413 1.53 22.98 47.41
CA GLY A 413 1.93 24.27 46.84
C GLY A 413 2.12 24.27 45.31
N ALA A 414 1.76 23.20 44.58
CA ALA A 414 1.87 23.18 43.11
C ALA A 414 0.85 24.14 42.48
N THR A 415 1.31 25.01 41.60
CA THR A 415 0.43 25.94 40.86
C THR A 415 -0.28 25.22 39.69
N ARG A 416 -1.41 25.79 39.25
CA ARG A 416 -2.11 25.29 38.05
C ARG A 416 -1.19 25.24 36.83
N LYS A 417 -0.34 26.25 36.63
CA LYS A 417 0.61 26.31 35.50
C LYS A 417 1.61 25.16 35.56
N THR A 418 2.14 24.84 36.74
CA THR A 418 3.08 23.73 36.94
C THR A 418 2.44 22.39 36.64
N LEU A 419 1.19 22.16 37.06
CA LEU A 419 0.46 20.92 36.80
C LEU A 419 0.12 20.75 35.29
N ILE A 420 -0.37 21.82 34.63
CA ILE A 420 -0.64 21.81 33.19
C ILE A 420 0.65 21.49 32.42
N ALA A 421 1.75 22.18 32.75
CA ALA A 421 3.03 21.94 32.08
C ALA A 421 3.54 20.49 32.29
N ALA A 422 3.39 19.95 33.52
CA ALA A 422 3.80 18.58 33.81
C ALA A 422 2.97 17.54 33.02
N PHE A 423 1.63 17.68 32.97
CA PHE A 423 0.76 16.80 32.22
C PHE A 423 0.95 16.96 30.71
N SER A 424 1.12 18.18 30.19
CA SER A 424 1.43 18.42 28.78
C SER A 424 2.72 17.72 28.36
N LEU A 425 3.76 17.83 29.20
CA LEU A 425 5.06 17.20 28.95
C LEU A 425 4.96 15.67 29.01
N GLU A 426 4.19 15.12 29.96
CA GLU A 426 3.91 13.69 30.07
C GLU A 426 3.27 13.19 28.76
N TYR A 427 2.18 13.84 28.29
CA TYR A 427 1.50 13.46 27.05
C TYR A 427 2.37 13.65 25.82
N MET A 428 3.20 14.68 25.78
CA MET A 428 4.14 14.92 24.68
C MET A 428 5.20 13.83 24.60
N LEU A 429 5.76 13.39 25.73
CA LEU A 429 6.74 12.30 25.74
C LEU A 429 6.14 10.97 25.32
N ILE A 430 4.95 10.63 25.81
CA ILE A 430 4.23 9.42 25.42
C ILE A 430 3.84 9.48 23.94
N GLY A 431 3.30 10.62 23.49
CA GLY A 431 2.92 10.85 22.09
C GLY A 431 4.10 10.74 21.13
N LEU A 432 5.25 11.30 21.49
CA LEU A 432 6.48 11.23 20.70
C LEU A 432 7.00 9.79 20.60
N ALA A 433 7.08 9.08 21.73
CA ALA A 433 7.51 7.68 21.75
C ALA A 433 6.59 6.80 20.88
N THR A 434 5.27 7.03 20.97
CA THR A 434 4.27 6.32 20.17
C THR A 434 4.38 6.66 18.68
N ALA A 435 4.63 7.93 18.33
CA ALA A 435 4.80 8.37 16.97
C ALA A 435 6.06 7.76 16.31
N ILE A 436 7.18 7.73 17.03
CA ILE A 436 8.42 7.09 16.55
C ILE A 436 8.18 5.60 16.26
N PHE A 437 7.49 4.91 17.18
CA PHE A 437 7.11 3.52 16.95
C PHE A 437 6.22 3.36 15.73
N ALA A 438 5.17 4.19 15.62
CA ALA A 438 4.22 4.14 14.50
C ALA A 438 4.89 4.38 13.15
N LEU A 439 5.86 5.28 13.09
CA LEU A 439 6.68 5.51 11.90
C LEU A 439 7.55 4.30 11.54
N ALA A 440 8.21 3.70 12.52
CA ALA A 440 9.04 2.52 12.29
C ALA A 440 8.19 1.32 11.84
N ALA A 441 7.16 0.98 12.58
CA ALA A 441 6.29 -0.17 12.29
C ALA A 441 5.45 0.06 11.04
N GLY A 442 4.85 1.25 10.88
CA GLY A 442 4.07 1.63 9.69
C GLY A 442 4.93 1.74 8.44
N GLY A 443 6.16 2.25 8.56
CA GLY A 443 7.13 2.29 7.47
C GLY A 443 7.54 0.89 6.99
N VAL A 444 7.84 -0.03 7.93
CA VAL A 444 8.15 -1.42 7.59
C VAL A 444 6.96 -2.12 6.94
N ALA A 445 5.75 -1.94 7.48
CA ALA A 445 4.54 -2.51 6.91
C ALA A 445 4.26 -1.96 5.50
N ALA A 446 4.38 -0.65 5.30
CA ALA A 446 4.21 -0.03 3.99
C ALA A 446 5.27 -0.50 2.98
N TRP A 447 6.54 -0.56 3.40
CA TRP A 447 7.62 -1.11 2.58
C TRP A 447 7.31 -2.56 2.16
N PHE A 448 6.88 -3.40 3.08
CA PHE A 448 6.54 -4.79 2.77
C PHE A 448 5.40 -4.89 1.75
N VAL A 449 4.34 -4.11 1.92
CA VAL A 449 3.21 -4.09 0.97
C VAL A 449 3.65 -3.57 -0.39
N VAL A 450 4.31 -2.41 -0.44
CA VAL A 450 4.71 -1.75 -1.71
C VAL A 450 5.78 -2.58 -2.43
N ALA A 451 6.84 -3.00 -1.74
CA ALA A 451 8.00 -3.63 -2.38
C ALA A 451 7.83 -5.14 -2.60
N ARG A 452 7.08 -5.85 -1.73
CA ARG A 452 6.97 -7.32 -1.79
C ARG A 452 5.63 -7.84 -2.33
N ILE A 453 4.54 -7.12 -2.08
CA ILE A 453 3.21 -7.53 -2.56
C ILE A 453 2.91 -6.83 -3.89
N MET A 454 3.14 -5.49 -3.95
CA MET A 454 2.84 -4.71 -5.16
C MET A 454 4.02 -4.69 -6.17
N THR A 455 5.22 -5.16 -5.76
CA THR A 455 6.46 -5.16 -6.57
C THR A 455 6.82 -3.79 -7.15
N LEU A 456 6.50 -2.72 -6.40
CA LEU A 456 6.78 -1.35 -6.79
C LEU A 456 7.99 -0.78 -6.03
N PRO A 457 8.72 0.19 -6.62
CA PRO A 457 9.77 0.90 -5.91
C PRO A 457 9.19 1.65 -4.71
N SER A 458 9.72 1.36 -3.52
CA SER A 458 9.24 1.94 -2.26
C SER A 458 10.10 3.14 -1.87
N HIS A 459 9.48 4.29 -1.70
CA HIS A 459 10.11 5.52 -1.24
C HIS A 459 9.60 5.95 0.13
N PHE A 460 10.52 6.32 1.02
CA PHE A 460 10.16 6.95 2.28
C PHE A 460 9.75 8.41 2.04
N MET A 461 8.65 8.84 2.67
CA MET A 461 8.10 10.19 2.53
C MET A 461 8.27 10.97 3.84
N PRO A 462 9.24 11.89 3.92
CA PRO A 462 9.49 12.65 5.15
C PRO A 462 8.33 13.56 5.56
N ASP A 463 7.56 14.06 4.60
CA ASP A 463 6.34 14.84 4.82
C ASP A 463 5.28 14.06 5.59
N VAL A 464 5.03 12.80 5.23
CA VAL A 464 4.15 11.88 5.96
C VAL A 464 4.66 11.64 7.38
N ALA A 465 5.98 11.48 7.54
CA ALA A 465 6.60 11.28 8.85
C ALA A 465 6.37 12.51 9.77
N VAL A 466 6.66 13.70 9.28
CA VAL A 466 6.46 14.95 10.03
C VAL A 466 4.98 15.16 10.36
N ALA A 467 4.09 15.00 9.37
CA ALA A 467 2.65 15.14 9.57
C ALA A 467 2.13 14.17 10.66
N THR A 468 2.61 12.91 10.66
CA THR A 468 2.22 11.91 11.66
C THR A 468 2.70 12.30 13.07
N ILE A 469 3.95 12.76 13.22
CA ILE A 469 4.47 13.20 14.52
C ILE A 469 3.66 14.37 15.05
N VAL A 470 3.44 15.40 14.24
CA VAL A 470 2.66 16.58 14.60
C VAL A 470 1.24 16.18 15.01
N PHE A 471 0.59 15.36 14.19
CA PHE A 471 -0.75 14.87 14.46
C PHE A 471 -0.82 14.08 15.78
N ALA A 472 0.10 13.14 16.01
CA ALA A 472 0.18 12.35 17.24
C ALA A 472 0.33 13.25 18.47
N LEU A 473 1.19 14.27 18.40
CA LEU A 473 1.40 15.21 19.49
C LEU A 473 0.15 16.06 19.75
N VAL A 474 -0.48 16.60 18.70
CA VAL A 474 -1.70 17.42 18.82
C VAL A 474 -2.83 16.62 19.46
N VAL A 475 -3.06 15.38 18.98
CA VAL A 475 -4.12 14.52 19.50
C VAL A 475 -3.84 14.11 20.94
N THR A 476 -2.63 13.65 21.25
CA THR A 476 -2.30 13.15 22.59
C THR A 476 -2.34 14.27 23.63
N VAL A 477 -1.72 15.40 23.31
CA VAL A 477 -1.68 16.57 24.22
C VAL A 477 -3.07 17.21 24.29
N GLY A 478 -3.77 17.37 23.17
CA GLY A 478 -5.09 17.99 23.12
C GLY A 478 -6.13 17.23 23.94
N ILE A 479 -6.27 15.91 23.71
CA ILE A 479 -7.23 15.07 24.45
C ILE A 479 -6.80 14.96 25.94
N GLY A 480 -5.48 14.79 26.19
CA GLY A 480 -4.93 14.71 27.52
C GLY A 480 -5.22 15.97 28.34
N LEU A 481 -5.00 17.14 27.74
CA LEU A 481 -5.31 18.43 28.39
C LEU A 481 -6.81 18.65 28.54
N ALA A 482 -7.63 18.33 27.55
CA ALA A 482 -9.09 18.47 27.63
C ALA A 482 -9.66 17.66 28.81
N GLY A 483 -9.19 16.42 29.01
CA GLY A 483 -9.55 15.60 30.16
C GLY A 483 -9.07 16.20 31.49
N THR A 484 -7.87 16.75 31.49
CA THR A 484 -7.23 17.27 32.71
C THR A 484 -7.72 18.69 33.08
N TRP A 485 -8.18 19.48 32.09
CA TRP A 485 -8.68 20.85 32.30
C TRP A 485 -9.82 20.90 33.31
N ARG A 486 -10.78 19.98 33.21
CA ARG A 486 -11.87 19.85 34.19
C ARG A 486 -11.38 19.51 35.59
N VAL A 487 -10.38 18.62 35.68
CA VAL A 487 -9.75 18.22 36.95
C VAL A 487 -9.11 19.41 37.67
N LEU A 488 -8.41 20.25 36.94
CA LEU A 488 -7.72 21.42 37.48
C LEU A 488 -8.68 22.53 37.94
N GLY A 489 -9.95 22.49 37.49
CA GLY A 489 -11.00 23.40 37.92
C GLY A 489 -11.55 23.12 39.35
N HIS A 490 -11.42 21.88 39.84
CA HIS A 490 -11.94 21.51 41.17
C HIS A 490 -11.20 22.19 42.31
N LYS A 491 -11.98 22.72 43.26
CA LYS A 491 -11.45 23.28 44.51
C LYS A 491 -10.97 22.14 45.42
N ALA A 492 -9.84 22.31 46.12
CA ALA A 492 -9.26 21.26 46.95
C ALA A 492 -10.16 20.88 48.15
N ALA A 493 -10.81 21.88 48.77
CA ALA A 493 -11.58 21.71 50.00
C ALA A 493 -12.75 20.69 49.90
N PRO A 494 -13.59 20.64 48.84
CA PRO A 494 -14.65 19.64 48.75
C PRO A 494 -14.12 18.22 48.56
N VAL A 495 -13.00 18.05 47.85
CA VAL A 495 -12.40 16.74 47.60
C VAL A 495 -11.76 16.16 48.84
N LEU A 496 -11.11 17.00 49.65
CA LEU A 496 -10.49 16.59 50.92
C LEU A 496 -11.53 16.28 52.04
N ARG A 497 -12.71 16.87 51.95
CA ARG A 497 -13.79 16.61 52.92
C ARG A 497 -14.50 15.29 52.68
N ASN A 498 -14.45 14.76 51.47
CA ASN A 498 -15.04 13.48 51.06
C ASN A 498 -13.97 12.36 51.04
N LEU A 499 -12.80 12.56 51.57
CA LEU A 499 -11.75 11.58 51.87
C LEU A 499 -11.84 11.15 53.35
#